data_17637c97c54b9ce9dba5c3d6dcc6eb35
#
_entry.id   17637c97c54b9ce9dba5c3d6dcc6eb35
#
_cell.length_a   1.000
_cell.length_b   1.000
_cell.length_c   1.000
_cell.angle_alpha   90.00
_cell.angle_beta   90.00
_cell.angle_gamma   90.00
#
_symmetry.space_group_name_H-M   'P 1'
#
loop_
_entity.id
_entity.type
_entity.pdbx_description
1 polymer ?
#
loop_
_entity_poly.entity_id
_entity_poly.type
_entity_poly.pdbx_seq_one_letter_code
_entity_poly.pdbx_strand_id
1 'polypeptide(L)'
;MQAVSRSLASPEEELGVQLVHRTTRRSVLSGAGQAFYRRVKPAVMEIKEAQLDVANRRTEPSGILRVGAPMLFGPDFLVPIIAEYMENYPQIEVDLQLTDTFGDLSGEGLDVAVRIADLPDSSLQGKKLGALRRVVFGAPSYFARHGRPTHPMDLHDHACIVRTVDSQPGKWAFQVEGKRRMVSVHGAFRSNAMTAVYSAVSAGLGLGYSPLWQIRHLVDAGRVEIVLKEYEPRPVPIHALWQESRLPPAKVRVFFDLLAKRLRLGDL
;
A
#
# COMPACT_ATOMS: atom_id res chain seq x y z
N MET A 1 -27.69 1.05 29.75
CA MET A 1 -28.33 1.23 28.45
C MET A 1 -28.95 2.62 28.22
N GLN A 2 -29.59 3.26 29.19
CA GLN A 2 -30.22 4.59 29.05
C GLN A 2 -29.23 5.72 28.72
N ALA A 3 -28.01 5.70 29.25
CA ALA A 3 -27.03 6.76 28.99
C ALA A 3 -26.54 6.79 27.53
N VAL A 4 -26.27 5.63 26.93
CA VAL A 4 -25.86 5.52 25.51
C VAL A 4 -27.01 5.93 24.58
N SER A 5 -28.25 5.69 24.97
CA SER A 5 -29.44 6.05 24.21
C SER A 5 -29.66 7.57 24.12
N ARG A 6 -29.39 8.30 25.20
CA ARG A 6 -29.45 9.78 25.21
C ARG A 6 -28.29 10.43 24.44
N SER A 7 -27.11 9.81 24.53
CA SER A 7 -25.89 10.30 23.87
C SER A 7 -25.96 10.23 22.33
N LEU A 8 -26.77 9.32 21.75
CA LEU A 8 -26.96 9.19 20.31
C LEU A 8 -28.14 9.99 19.77
N ALA A 9 -29.13 10.32 20.59
CA ALA A 9 -30.31 11.08 20.16
C ALA A 9 -29.94 12.51 19.69
N SER A 10 -29.02 13.18 20.40
CA SER A 10 -28.59 14.52 20.06
C SER A 10 -27.88 14.61 18.70
N PRO A 11 -26.88 13.75 18.37
CA PRO A 11 -26.28 13.74 17.03
C PRO A 11 -27.25 13.33 15.91
N GLU A 12 -28.20 12.42 16.16
CA GLU A 12 -29.20 12.03 15.15
C GLU A 12 -30.18 13.18 14.85
N GLU A 13 -30.55 13.95 15.87
CA GLU A 13 -31.42 15.11 15.75
C GLU A 13 -30.72 16.27 15.02
N GLU A 14 -29.44 16.52 15.32
CA GLU A 14 -28.63 17.56 14.69
C GLU A 14 -28.32 17.26 13.21
N LEU A 15 -28.10 15.99 12.88
CA LEU A 15 -27.79 15.53 11.52
C LEU A 15 -29.04 15.24 10.68
N GLY A 16 -30.23 15.13 11.30
CA GLY A 16 -31.47 14.80 10.65
C GLY A 16 -31.55 13.39 10.06
N VAL A 17 -30.64 12.47 10.52
CA VAL A 17 -30.56 11.10 10.00
C VAL A 17 -30.35 10.09 11.15
N GLN A 18 -30.96 8.91 11.00
CA GLN A 18 -30.74 7.81 11.94
C GLN A 18 -29.35 7.18 11.72
N LEU A 19 -28.54 7.17 12.80
CA LEU A 19 -27.21 6.53 12.79
C LEU A 19 -27.26 5.06 13.24
N VAL A 20 -28.29 4.68 14.05
CA VAL A 20 -28.43 3.33 14.61
C VAL A 20 -29.84 2.82 14.41
N HIS A 21 -29.98 1.67 13.75
CA HIS A 21 -31.23 0.91 13.73
C HIS A 21 -31.34 0.11 15.02
N ARG A 22 -32.37 0.39 15.83
CA ARG A 22 -32.62 -0.28 17.09
C ARG A 22 -33.75 -1.30 16.91
N THR A 23 -33.46 -2.53 17.26
CA THR A 23 -34.48 -3.56 17.46
C THR A 23 -34.49 -3.95 18.93
N THR A 24 -35.54 -4.61 19.40
CA THR A 24 -35.66 -5.07 20.78
C THR A 24 -34.55 -6.05 21.21
N ARG A 25 -33.77 -6.58 20.25
CA ARG A 25 -32.72 -7.58 20.51
C ARG A 25 -31.32 -7.13 20.04
N ARG A 26 -31.19 -6.16 19.13
CA ARG A 26 -29.88 -5.71 18.58
C ARG A 26 -29.92 -4.24 18.17
N SER A 27 -28.78 -3.59 18.31
CA SER A 27 -28.51 -2.27 17.71
C SER A 27 -27.47 -2.45 16.60
N VAL A 28 -27.78 -1.98 15.40
CA VAL A 28 -26.92 -2.09 14.22
C VAL A 28 -26.76 -0.70 13.62
N LEU A 29 -25.55 -0.33 13.22
CA LEU A 29 -25.33 0.94 12.53
C LEU A 29 -26.08 0.99 11.21
N SER A 30 -26.74 2.12 10.94
CA SER A 30 -27.28 2.43 9.60
C SER A 30 -26.13 2.69 8.60
N GLY A 31 -26.40 2.78 7.31
CA GLY A 31 -25.40 3.19 6.32
C GLY A 31 -24.80 4.56 6.63
N ALA A 32 -25.65 5.53 7.05
CA ALA A 32 -25.23 6.85 7.51
C ALA A 32 -24.39 6.73 8.80
N GLY A 33 -24.79 5.88 9.73
CA GLY A 33 -24.06 5.60 10.97
C GLY A 33 -22.68 5.00 10.72
N GLN A 34 -22.54 4.10 9.77
CA GLN A 34 -21.25 3.54 9.39
C GLN A 34 -20.32 4.61 8.76
N ALA A 35 -20.86 5.46 7.89
CA ALA A 35 -20.11 6.55 7.29
C ALA A 35 -19.66 7.58 8.34
N PHE A 36 -20.56 7.95 9.26
CA PHE A 36 -20.28 8.85 10.37
C PHE A 36 -19.25 8.28 11.33
N TYR A 37 -19.41 7.02 11.74
CA TYR A 37 -18.47 6.34 12.65
C TYR A 37 -17.05 6.28 12.09
N ARG A 38 -16.91 5.97 10.79
CA ARG A 38 -15.59 5.94 10.12
C ARG A 38 -14.86 7.28 10.17
N ARG A 39 -15.61 8.40 10.11
CA ARG A 39 -15.03 9.76 10.17
C ARG A 39 -14.81 10.26 11.60
N VAL A 40 -15.74 10.01 12.49
CA VAL A 40 -15.70 10.56 13.87
C VAL A 40 -14.75 9.77 14.76
N LYS A 41 -14.67 8.45 14.61
CA LYS A 41 -13.78 7.61 15.44
C LYS A 41 -12.31 8.06 15.39
N PRO A 42 -11.70 8.31 14.21
CA PRO A 42 -10.32 8.83 14.15
C PRO A 42 -10.18 10.19 14.86
N ALA A 43 -11.11 11.11 14.65
CA ALA A 43 -11.07 12.44 15.26
C ALA A 43 -11.16 12.40 16.79
N VAL A 44 -12.02 11.56 17.35
CA VAL A 44 -12.13 11.35 18.81
C VAL A 44 -10.86 10.71 19.37
N MET A 45 -10.23 9.80 18.63
CA MET A 45 -8.96 9.21 19.04
C MET A 45 -7.83 10.23 19.03
N GLU A 46 -7.77 11.09 18.01
CA GLU A 46 -6.79 12.17 17.91
C GLU A 46 -6.91 13.16 19.07
N ILE A 47 -8.16 13.54 19.45
CA ILE A 47 -8.39 14.38 20.62
C ILE A 47 -7.90 13.70 21.91
N LYS A 48 -8.16 12.42 22.10
CA LYS A 48 -7.70 11.66 23.27
C LYS A 48 -6.18 11.56 23.31
N GLU A 49 -5.55 11.30 22.17
CA GLU A 49 -4.08 11.25 22.06
C GLU A 49 -3.47 12.62 22.36
N ALA A 50 -4.01 13.70 21.81
CA ALA A 50 -3.57 15.06 22.11
C ALA A 50 -3.71 15.40 23.62
N GLN A 51 -4.80 14.96 24.26
CA GLN A 51 -4.98 15.12 25.71
C GLN A 51 -3.94 14.33 26.51
N LEU A 52 -3.61 13.11 26.09
CA LEU A 52 -2.58 12.27 26.71
C LEU A 52 -1.18 12.87 26.53
N ASP A 53 -0.86 13.40 25.35
CA ASP A 53 0.41 14.06 25.06
C ASP A 53 0.63 15.29 25.93
N VAL A 54 -0.41 16.10 26.14
CA VAL A 54 -0.37 17.27 27.03
C VAL A 54 -0.30 16.88 28.52
N ALA A 55 -1.10 15.87 28.91
CA ALA A 55 -1.18 15.44 30.31
C ALA A 55 0.10 14.72 30.78
N ASN A 56 0.75 13.98 29.88
CA ASN A 56 1.87 13.13 30.29
C ASN A 56 3.26 13.74 30.09
N ARG A 57 3.41 14.88 29.36
CA ARG A 57 4.73 15.38 28.92
C ARG A 57 5.67 14.26 28.44
N ARG A 58 5.10 13.09 28.07
CA ARG A 58 5.86 11.90 27.71
C ARG A 58 6.33 12.03 26.26
N THR A 59 7.63 12.00 26.12
CA THR A 59 8.32 11.87 24.82
C THR A 59 8.30 10.43 24.29
N GLU A 60 7.80 9.46 25.08
CA GLU A 60 7.81 8.04 24.75
C GLU A 60 6.55 7.62 23.96
N PRO A 61 6.73 6.91 22.84
CA PRO A 61 5.64 6.36 22.05
C PRO A 61 4.76 5.39 22.86
N SER A 62 3.42 5.50 22.73
CA SER A 62 2.46 4.57 23.33
C SER A 62 1.17 4.52 22.53
N GLY A 63 0.34 3.47 22.75
CA GLY A 63 -0.93 3.27 22.09
C GLY A 63 -0.82 2.53 20.76
N ILE A 64 -1.88 2.56 19.92
CA ILE A 64 -1.94 1.81 18.66
C ILE A 64 -1.39 2.67 17.52
N LEU A 65 -0.37 2.16 16.82
CA LEU A 65 0.12 2.71 15.56
C LEU A 65 -0.48 1.93 14.39
N ARG A 66 -1.25 2.59 13.53
CA ARG A 66 -1.86 2.00 12.35
C ARG A 66 -1.03 2.28 11.12
N VAL A 67 -0.49 1.22 10.51
CA VAL A 67 0.42 1.31 9.37
C VAL A 67 -0.20 0.62 8.16
N GLY A 68 -0.32 1.33 7.04
CA GLY A 68 -0.75 0.78 5.76
C GLY A 68 0.42 0.56 4.81
N ALA A 69 0.41 -0.54 4.05
CA ALA A 69 1.47 -0.80 3.06
C ALA A 69 1.00 -1.75 1.93
N PRO A 70 1.75 -1.82 0.80
CA PRO A 70 1.50 -2.83 -0.20
C PRO A 70 1.70 -4.25 0.33
N MET A 71 0.88 -5.19 -0.18
CA MET A 71 0.75 -6.56 0.32
C MET A 71 2.10 -7.28 0.51
N LEU A 72 2.96 -7.23 -0.49
CA LEU A 72 4.26 -7.92 -0.43
C LEU A 72 5.36 -7.08 0.20
N PHE A 73 5.20 -5.75 0.28
CA PHE A 73 6.19 -4.86 0.87
C PHE A 73 6.20 -4.93 2.40
N GLY A 74 5.02 -5.11 3.00
CA GLY A 74 4.87 -5.17 4.45
C GLY A 74 5.72 -6.26 5.10
N PRO A 75 5.56 -7.55 4.73
CA PRO A 75 6.31 -8.66 5.33
C PRO A 75 7.82 -8.50 5.21
N ASP A 76 8.32 -8.14 4.02
CA ASP A 76 9.76 -8.16 3.73
C ASP A 76 10.51 -6.95 4.30
N PHE A 77 9.84 -5.77 4.34
CA PHE A 77 10.52 -4.52 4.69
C PHE A 77 10.00 -3.86 5.96
N LEU A 78 8.69 -3.95 6.25
CA LEU A 78 8.13 -3.26 7.41
C LEU A 78 8.13 -4.13 8.67
N VAL A 79 7.83 -5.42 8.57
CA VAL A 79 7.76 -6.30 9.75
C VAL A 79 9.07 -6.31 10.54
N PRO A 80 10.27 -6.39 9.94
CA PRO A 80 11.52 -6.29 10.70
C PRO A 80 11.68 -4.95 11.43
N ILE A 81 11.25 -3.84 10.81
CA ILE A 81 11.31 -2.50 11.41
C ILE A 81 10.29 -2.35 12.53
N ILE A 82 9.10 -2.90 12.34
CA ILE A 82 8.03 -2.92 13.35
C ILE A 82 8.49 -3.73 14.57
N ALA A 83 9.16 -4.87 14.37
CA ALA A 83 9.70 -5.68 15.46
C ALA A 83 10.70 -4.86 16.30
N GLU A 84 11.69 -4.21 15.66
CA GLU A 84 12.64 -3.32 16.34
C GLU A 84 11.92 -2.16 17.08
N TYR A 85 10.87 -1.60 16.46
CA TYR A 85 10.11 -0.52 17.06
C TYR A 85 9.39 -0.96 18.32
N MET A 86 8.71 -2.11 18.30
CA MET A 86 7.99 -2.67 19.44
C MET A 86 8.93 -3.12 20.57
N GLU A 87 10.12 -3.63 20.24
CA GLU A 87 11.15 -3.93 21.24
C GLU A 87 11.62 -2.69 21.99
N ASN A 88 11.80 -1.57 21.28
CA ASN A 88 12.24 -0.32 21.88
C ASN A 88 11.12 0.42 22.65
N TYR A 89 9.85 0.18 22.30
CA TYR A 89 8.68 0.84 22.87
C TYR A 89 7.59 -0.15 23.25
N PRO A 90 7.70 -0.84 24.41
CA PRO A 90 6.77 -1.91 24.81
C PRO A 90 5.32 -1.50 25.03
N GLN A 91 5.04 -0.17 25.09
CA GLN A 91 3.68 0.35 25.22
C GLN A 91 2.99 0.61 23.87
N ILE A 92 3.65 0.25 22.75
CA ILE A 92 3.11 0.35 21.41
C ILE A 92 2.47 -0.96 20.99
N GLU A 93 1.27 -0.84 20.45
CA GLU A 93 0.62 -1.87 19.63
C GLU A 93 0.69 -1.43 18.17
N VAL A 94 0.93 -2.36 17.23
CA VAL A 94 0.93 -2.06 15.80
C VAL A 94 -0.19 -2.82 15.10
N ASP A 95 -1.04 -2.07 14.38
CA ASP A 95 -2.04 -2.60 13.46
C ASP A 95 -1.53 -2.41 12.02
N LEU A 96 -1.00 -3.48 11.41
CA LEU A 96 -0.45 -3.47 10.06
C LEU A 96 -1.51 -3.91 9.04
N GLN A 97 -1.92 -3.00 8.17
CA GLN A 97 -2.92 -3.23 7.13
C GLN A 97 -2.26 -3.30 5.75
N LEU A 98 -2.35 -4.46 5.10
CA LEU A 98 -1.72 -4.70 3.81
C LEU A 98 -2.76 -4.72 2.68
N THR A 99 -2.57 -3.84 1.70
CA THR A 99 -3.43 -3.76 0.52
C THR A 99 -2.69 -3.21 -0.68
N ASP A 100 -3.02 -3.73 -1.86
CA ASP A 100 -2.51 -3.20 -3.14
C ASP A 100 -3.49 -2.23 -3.81
N THR A 101 -4.65 -2.00 -3.20
CA THR A 101 -5.59 -0.97 -3.63
C THR A 101 -5.31 0.34 -2.89
N PHE A 102 -5.33 1.46 -3.64
CA PHE A 102 -5.13 2.78 -3.04
C PHE A 102 -6.43 3.26 -2.43
N GLY A 103 -6.47 3.35 -1.11
CA GLY A 103 -7.52 4.01 -0.35
C GLY A 103 -7.06 5.39 0.16
N ASP A 104 -8.01 6.17 0.67
CA ASP A 104 -7.73 7.43 1.35
C ASP A 104 -7.20 7.14 2.76
N LEU A 105 -6.00 7.65 3.09
CA LEU A 105 -5.39 7.51 4.43
C LEU A 105 -6.38 7.92 5.54
N SER A 106 -7.06 9.04 5.33
CA SER A 106 -8.00 9.61 6.29
C SER A 106 -9.22 8.72 6.48
N GLY A 107 -9.73 8.15 5.38
CA GLY A 107 -10.90 7.26 5.39
C GLY A 107 -10.60 5.88 5.99
N GLU A 108 -9.34 5.43 5.93
CA GLU A 108 -8.90 4.14 6.47
C GLU A 108 -8.41 4.24 7.92
N GLY A 109 -8.26 5.45 8.47
CA GLY A 109 -7.81 5.67 9.85
C GLY A 109 -6.36 5.24 10.08
N LEU A 110 -5.51 5.34 9.05
CA LEU A 110 -4.09 5.04 9.13
C LEU A 110 -3.30 6.22 9.69
N ASP A 111 -2.34 5.95 10.57
CA ASP A 111 -1.39 6.93 11.07
C ASP A 111 -0.24 7.15 10.06
N VAL A 112 0.24 6.06 9.45
CA VAL A 112 1.33 6.05 8.45
C VAL A 112 0.95 5.12 7.30
N ALA A 113 1.24 5.52 6.06
CA ALA A 113 1.14 4.60 4.93
C ALA A 113 2.38 4.62 4.06
N VAL A 114 2.86 3.45 3.67
CA VAL A 114 3.86 3.30 2.61
C VAL A 114 3.15 3.16 1.28
N ARG A 115 3.54 3.98 0.31
CA ARG A 115 2.97 3.95 -1.05
C ARG A 115 4.09 3.88 -2.09
N ILE A 116 3.87 3.10 -3.13
CA ILE A 116 4.79 2.88 -4.25
C ILE A 116 4.11 3.41 -5.51
N ALA A 117 4.27 4.70 -5.74
CA ALA A 117 3.68 5.39 -6.88
C ALA A 117 4.32 6.77 -7.09
N ASP A 118 4.18 7.31 -8.31
CA ASP A 118 4.28 8.75 -8.53
C ASP A 118 3.06 9.40 -7.87
N LEU A 119 3.29 10.17 -6.81
CA LEU A 119 2.22 10.84 -6.08
C LEU A 119 1.85 12.14 -6.80
N PRO A 120 0.56 12.39 -7.05
CA PRO A 120 0.11 13.73 -7.40
C PRO A 120 0.27 14.67 -6.20
N ASP A 121 0.27 15.97 -6.45
CA ASP A 121 0.21 16.97 -5.38
C ASP A 121 -0.99 16.70 -4.48
N SER A 122 -0.74 16.42 -3.21
CA SER A 122 -1.76 16.13 -2.22
C SER A 122 -1.47 16.88 -0.92
N SER A 123 -2.49 17.06 -0.09
CA SER A 123 -2.37 17.62 1.27
C SER A 123 -1.64 16.71 2.27
N LEU A 124 -1.18 15.53 1.82
CA LEU A 124 -0.43 14.59 2.65
C LEU A 124 1.04 15.00 2.70
N GLN A 125 1.61 14.98 3.90
CA GLN A 125 3.04 15.07 4.04
C GLN A 125 3.66 13.71 3.68
N GLY A 126 4.76 13.76 2.94
CA GLY A 126 5.42 12.54 2.50
C GLY A 126 6.93 12.67 2.44
N LYS A 127 7.63 11.60 2.75
CA LYS A 127 9.07 11.48 2.57
C LYS A 127 9.37 10.35 1.62
N LYS A 128 10.17 10.62 0.60
CA LYS A 128 10.69 9.59 -0.29
C LYS A 128 11.68 8.71 0.49
N LEU A 129 11.42 7.40 0.50
CA LEU A 129 12.24 6.39 1.15
C LEU A 129 13.23 5.72 0.19
N GLY A 130 12.93 5.76 -1.10
CA GLY A 130 13.72 5.12 -2.15
C GLY A 130 12.95 5.04 -3.45
N ALA A 131 13.38 4.14 -4.33
CA ALA A 131 12.69 3.83 -5.57
C ALA A 131 12.88 2.35 -5.90
N LEU A 132 11.99 1.78 -6.72
CA LEU A 132 12.09 0.40 -7.16
C LEU A 132 12.12 0.31 -8.69
N ARG A 133 12.86 -0.67 -9.19
CA ARG A 133 12.90 -1.03 -10.61
C ARG A 133 11.70 -1.93 -10.94
N ARG A 134 11.07 -1.67 -12.08
CA ARG A 134 10.09 -2.57 -12.68
C ARG A 134 10.66 -3.22 -13.92
N VAL A 135 10.48 -4.53 -14.03
CA VAL A 135 11.07 -5.36 -15.08
C VAL A 135 10.02 -6.22 -15.76
N VAL A 136 10.25 -6.51 -17.04
CA VAL A 136 9.51 -7.55 -17.78
C VAL A 136 10.26 -8.87 -17.64
N PHE A 137 9.56 -9.94 -17.35
CA PHE A 137 10.16 -11.25 -17.12
C PHE A 137 9.29 -12.37 -17.67
N GLY A 138 9.92 -13.50 -17.99
CA GLY A 138 9.27 -14.69 -18.49
C GLY A 138 10.03 -15.96 -18.15
N ALA A 139 9.36 -17.11 -18.20
CA ALA A 139 10.02 -18.40 -17.99
C ALA A 139 10.87 -18.81 -19.21
N PRO A 140 12.02 -19.50 -19.03
CA PRO A 140 12.80 -20.06 -20.14
C PRO A 140 11.96 -20.95 -21.07
N SER A 141 11.04 -21.72 -20.50
CA SER A 141 10.12 -22.58 -21.27
C SER A 141 9.14 -21.81 -22.16
N TYR A 142 8.75 -20.59 -21.76
CA TYR A 142 7.96 -19.70 -22.59
C TYR A 142 8.79 -19.18 -23.76
N PHE A 143 9.99 -18.68 -23.47
CA PHE A 143 10.89 -18.15 -24.50
C PHE A 143 11.34 -19.20 -25.53
N ALA A 144 11.51 -20.45 -25.11
CA ALA A 144 11.84 -21.54 -26.04
C ALA A 144 10.75 -21.78 -27.09
N ARG A 145 9.49 -21.47 -26.77
CA ARG A 145 8.33 -21.68 -27.68
C ARG A 145 7.96 -20.44 -28.49
N HIS A 146 8.15 -19.23 -27.90
CA HIS A 146 7.59 -17.98 -28.43
C HIS A 146 8.67 -16.93 -28.77
N GLY A 147 9.96 -17.24 -28.55
CA GLY A 147 11.01 -16.26 -28.69
C GLY A 147 11.05 -15.24 -27.53
N ARG A 148 12.04 -14.35 -27.57
CA ARG A 148 12.21 -13.26 -26.61
C ARG A 148 11.86 -11.93 -27.28
N PRO A 149 11.03 -11.08 -26.64
CA PRO A 149 10.81 -9.73 -27.16
C PRO A 149 12.11 -8.93 -27.07
N THR A 150 12.43 -8.21 -28.13
CA THR A 150 13.61 -7.34 -28.25
C THR A 150 13.25 -5.86 -28.16
N HIS A 151 11.98 -5.54 -28.43
CA HIS A 151 11.45 -4.19 -28.32
C HIS A 151 10.08 -4.21 -27.60
N PRO A 152 9.69 -3.18 -26.86
CA PRO A 152 8.40 -3.14 -26.17
C PRO A 152 7.16 -3.37 -27.04
N MET A 153 7.24 -3.04 -28.33
CA MET A 153 6.13 -3.30 -29.25
C MET A 153 5.93 -4.78 -29.57
N ASP A 154 6.97 -5.61 -29.43
CA ASP A 154 6.87 -7.05 -29.65
C ASP A 154 5.91 -7.71 -28.63
N LEU A 155 5.62 -7.03 -27.50
CA LEU A 155 4.66 -7.50 -26.51
C LEU A 155 3.22 -7.68 -27.05
N HIS A 156 2.90 -7.09 -28.19
CA HIS A 156 1.63 -7.33 -28.87
C HIS A 156 1.49 -8.76 -29.40
N ASP A 157 2.63 -9.41 -29.69
CA ASP A 157 2.67 -10.78 -30.21
C ASP A 157 2.91 -11.81 -29.10
N HIS A 158 3.06 -11.34 -27.85
CA HIS A 158 3.27 -12.20 -26.68
C HIS A 158 2.04 -12.25 -25.77
N ALA A 159 1.78 -13.42 -25.20
CA ALA A 159 0.85 -13.53 -24.08
C ALA A 159 1.42 -12.81 -22.86
N CYS A 160 0.68 -11.89 -22.28
CA CYS A 160 1.07 -11.14 -21.09
C CYS A 160 0.10 -11.41 -19.93
N ILE A 161 0.62 -11.59 -18.74
CA ILE A 161 -0.18 -11.78 -17.53
C ILE A 161 -0.61 -10.42 -16.99
N VAL A 162 -1.91 -10.15 -17.01
CA VAL A 162 -2.45 -8.82 -16.66
C VAL A 162 -2.84 -8.77 -15.18
N ARG A 163 -2.23 -7.83 -14.45
CA ARG A 163 -2.66 -7.51 -13.09
C ARG A 163 -3.86 -6.56 -13.12
N THR A 164 -4.96 -6.95 -12.43
CA THR A 164 -6.26 -6.26 -12.56
C THR A 164 -6.46 -5.09 -11.59
N VAL A 165 -5.64 -4.97 -10.54
CA VAL A 165 -5.72 -3.90 -9.53
C VAL A 165 -4.79 -2.72 -9.82
N ASP A 166 -4.03 -2.75 -10.90
CA ASP A 166 -3.25 -1.60 -11.34
C ASP A 166 -4.16 -0.46 -11.78
N SER A 167 -3.71 0.78 -11.64
CA SER A 167 -4.49 1.97 -12.05
C SER A 167 -4.88 1.95 -13.53
N GLN A 168 -4.08 1.29 -14.36
CA GLN A 168 -4.34 1.04 -15.79
C GLN A 168 -4.01 -0.41 -16.13
N PRO A 169 -4.94 -1.35 -15.88
CA PRO A 169 -4.71 -2.77 -16.15
C PRO A 169 -4.34 -3.02 -17.62
N GLY A 170 -3.27 -3.80 -17.83
CA GLY A 170 -2.79 -4.12 -19.18
C GLY A 170 -2.03 -3.00 -19.89
N LYS A 171 -1.60 -1.95 -19.17
CA LYS A 171 -0.69 -0.93 -19.69
C LYS A 171 0.63 -0.97 -18.93
N TRP A 172 1.72 -1.27 -19.63
CA TRP A 172 3.07 -1.32 -19.08
C TRP A 172 3.89 -0.11 -19.54
N ALA A 173 4.61 0.48 -18.61
CA ALA A 173 5.44 1.65 -18.90
C ALA A 173 6.84 1.23 -19.35
N PHE A 174 7.37 1.92 -20.34
CA PHE A 174 8.71 1.74 -20.88
C PHE A 174 9.39 3.08 -21.14
N GLN A 175 10.72 3.06 -21.21
CA GLN A 175 11.52 4.18 -21.70
C GLN A 175 11.98 3.86 -23.12
N VAL A 176 11.47 4.58 -24.10
CA VAL A 176 11.83 4.43 -25.53
C VAL A 176 12.32 5.77 -26.04
N GLU A 177 13.54 5.82 -26.57
CA GLU A 177 14.18 7.07 -27.07
C GLU A 177 14.12 8.22 -26.05
N GLY A 178 14.39 7.92 -24.78
CA GLY A 178 14.35 8.90 -23.68
C GLY A 178 12.96 9.37 -23.26
N LYS A 179 11.88 8.85 -23.85
CA LYS A 179 10.49 9.23 -23.53
C LYS A 179 9.74 8.07 -22.89
N ARG A 180 8.89 8.39 -21.88
CA ARG A 180 7.97 7.40 -21.29
C ARG A 180 6.90 7.02 -22.32
N ARG A 181 6.79 5.73 -22.61
CA ARG A 181 5.77 5.15 -23.48
C ARG A 181 4.95 4.11 -22.72
N MET A 182 3.64 4.13 -22.93
CA MET A 182 2.73 3.12 -22.38
C MET A 182 2.40 2.14 -23.50
N VAL A 183 2.70 0.85 -23.29
CA VAL A 183 2.37 -0.23 -24.24
C VAL A 183 1.20 -1.00 -23.68
N SER A 184 0.17 -1.18 -24.51
CA SER A 184 -0.99 -2.00 -24.17
C SER A 184 -0.62 -3.47 -24.37
N VAL A 185 -0.85 -4.28 -23.34
CA VAL A 185 -0.58 -5.71 -23.35
C VAL A 185 -1.85 -6.50 -23.07
N HIS A 186 -1.91 -7.72 -23.54
CA HIS A 186 -3.06 -8.60 -23.37
C HIS A 186 -2.64 -10.06 -23.15
N GLY A 187 -3.53 -10.84 -22.58
CA GLY A 187 -3.35 -12.26 -22.38
C GLY A 187 -4.57 -12.87 -21.70
N ALA A 188 -4.67 -14.18 -21.82
CA ALA A 188 -5.82 -14.94 -21.32
C ALA A 188 -5.85 -15.06 -19.80
N PHE A 189 -4.70 -14.93 -19.12
CA PHE A 189 -4.62 -15.01 -17.67
C PHE A 189 -4.58 -13.60 -17.04
N ARG A 190 -5.46 -13.39 -16.07
CA ARG A 190 -5.57 -12.13 -15.34
C ARG A 190 -5.70 -12.41 -13.84
N SER A 191 -5.08 -11.60 -12.97
CA SER A 191 -5.19 -11.76 -11.54
C SER A 191 -5.04 -10.42 -10.80
N ASN A 192 -5.65 -10.29 -9.64
CA ASN A 192 -5.41 -9.18 -8.71
C ASN A 192 -4.20 -9.45 -7.78
N ALA A 193 -3.75 -10.70 -7.65
CA ALA A 193 -2.66 -11.11 -6.76
C ALA A 193 -1.34 -11.27 -7.52
N MET A 194 -0.28 -10.56 -7.07
CA MET A 194 1.06 -10.67 -7.69
C MET A 194 1.64 -12.08 -7.57
N THR A 195 1.38 -12.79 -6.48
CA THR A 195 1.83 -14.18 -6.31
C THR A 195 1.27 -15.11 -7.38
N ALA A 196 0.01 -14.92 -7.79
CA ALA A 196 -0.59 -15.66 -8.90
C ALA A 196 0.04 -15.27 -10.25
N VAL A 197 0.41 -13.99 -10.44
CA VAL A 197 1.16 -13.54 -11.63
C VAL A 197 2.49 -14.27 -11.71
N TYR A 198 3.26 -14.34 -10.61
CA TYR A 198 4.55 -15.03 -10.57
C TYR A 198 4.43 -16.52 -10.87
N SER A 199 3.44 -17.19 -10.30
CA SER A 199 3.16 -18.59 -10.55
C SER A 199 2.81 -18.84 -12.02
N ALA A 200 1.96 -18.01 -12.63
CA ALA A 200 1.55 -18.11 -14.02
C ALA A 200 2.74 -17.91 -14.97
N VAL A 201 3.59 -16.89 -14.70
CA VAL A 201 4.80 -16.67 -15.50
C VAL A 201 5.77 -17.83 -15.36
N SER A 202 6.03 -18.30 -14.14
CA SER A 202 6.92 -19.46 -13.90
C SER A 202 6.41 -20.74 -14.55
N ALA A 203 5.10 -20.89 -14.72
CA ALA A 203 4.47 -21.99 -15.45
C ALA A 203 4.53 -21.80 -16.98
N GLY A 204 5.08 -20.70 -17.49
CA GLY A 204 5.22 -20.42 -18.92
C GLY A 204 3.93 -20.04 -19.63
N LEU A 205 2.96 -19.42 -18.91
CA LEU A 205 1.70 -18.95 -19.49
C LEU A 205 1.85 -17.60 -20.22
N GLY A 206 2.95 -16.87 -19.99
CA GLY A 206 3.18 -15.58 -20.62
C GLY A 206 4.24 -14.76 -19.88
N LEU A 207 4.34 -13.48 -20.26
CA LEU A 207 5.26 -12.53 -19.68
C LEU A 207 4.61 -11.79 -18.51
N GLY A 208 5.41 -11.43 -17.51
CA GLY A 208 4.99 -10.63 -16.35
C GLY A 208 5.69 -9.29 -16.31
N TYR A 209 5.13 -8.36 -15.52
CA TYR A 209 5.71 -7.05 -15.25
C TYR A 209 5.58 -6.74 -13.76
N SER A 210 6.71 -6.60 -13.07
CA SER A 210 6.71 -6.40 -11.62
C SER A 210 7.93 -5.66 -11.11
N PRO A 211 7.92 -5.22 -9.84
CA PRO A 211 9.14 -4.84 -9.14
C PRO A 211 10.16 -5.98 -9.13
N LEU A 212 11.43 -5.66 -9.42
CA LEU A 212 12.52 -6.64 -9.48
C LEU A 212 12.71 -7.38 -8.16
N TRP A 213 12.65 -6.69 -7.02
CA TRP A 213 12.86 -7.29 -5.72
C TRP A 213 11.89 -8.45 -5.42
N GLN A 214 10.65 -8.37 -5.93
CA GLN A 214 9.63 -9.40 -5.70
C GLN A 214 9.91 -10.71 -6.43
N ILE A 215 10.67 -10.65 -7.53
CA ILE A 215 10.97 -11.82 -8.37
C ILE A 215 12.44 -12.22 -8.33
N ARG A 216 13.28 -11.51 -7.56
CA ARG A 216 14.72 -11.75 -7.50
C ARG A 216 15.04 -13.23 -7.21
N HIS A 217 14.34 -13.83 -6.25
CA HIS A 217 14.51 -15.24 -5.91
C HIS A 217 14.17 -16.19 -7.08
N LEU A 218 13.25 -15.82 -7.96
CA LEU A 218 12.93 -16.61 -9.17
C LEU A 218 14.01 -16.44 -10.26
N VAL A 219 14.56 -15.23 -10.37
CA VAL A 219 15.67 -14.94 -11.30
C VAL A 219 16.93 -15.69 -10.84
N ASP A 220 17.27 -15.60 -9.57
CA ASP A 220 18.46 -16.27 -9.00
C ASP A 220 18.35 -17.80 -9.08
N ALA A 221 17.14 -18.33 -8.99
CA ALA A 221 16.85 -19.75 -9.19
C ALA A 221 16.76 -20.18 -10.68
N GLY A 222 16.93 -19.27 -11.64
CA GLY A 222 16.82 -19.54 -13.08
C GLY A 222 15.40 -19.91 -13.56
N ARG A 223 14.38 -19.67 -12.73
CA ARG A 223 12.99 -19.98 -13.07
C ARG A 223 12.36 -18.96 -14.01
N VAL A 224 12.87 -17.74 -14.00
CA VAL A 224 12.48 -16.65 -14.90
C VAL A 224 13.71 -15.87 -15.36
N GLU A 225 13.63 -15.26 -16.51
CA GLU A 225 14.63 -14.37 -17.08
C GLU A 225 14.03 -12.98 -17.32
N ILE A 226 14.84 -11.94 -17.12
CA ILE A 226 14.47 -10.54 -17.36
C ILE A 226 14.76 -10.22 -18.82
N VAL A 227 13.78 -9.63 -19.50
CA VAL A 227 13.88 -9.15 -20.88
C VAL A 227 13.61 -7.65 -20.96
N LEU A 228 13.90 -7.00 -22.09
CA LEU A 228 13.67 -5.58 -22.34
C LEU A 228 14.38 -4.65 -21.34
N LYS A 229 15.56 -5.04 -20.83
CA LYS A 229 16.31 -4.28 -19.82
C LYS A 229 16.63 -2.86 -20.24
N GLU A 230 16.91 -2.65 -21.54
CA GLU A 230 17.26 -1.33 -22.10
C GLU A 230 16.06 -0.36 -22.14
N TYR A 231 14.85 -0.90 -21.99
CA TYR A 231 13.59 -0.16 -22.01
C TYR A 231 12.93 -0.02 -20.65
N GLU A 232 13.62 -0.40 -19.57
CA GLU A 232 13.06 -0.26 -18.23
C GLU A 232 12.59 1.17 -17.95
N PRO A 233 11.42 1.39 -17.34
CA PRO A 233 10.96 2.71 -17.00
C PRO A 233 11.84 3.32 -15.90
N ARG A 234 11.70 4.62 -15.66
CA ARG A 234 12.30 5.23 -14.48
C ARG A 234 11.84 4.51 -13.22
N PRO A 235 12.73 4.32 -12.22
CA PRO A 235 12.36 3.71 -10.97
C PRO A 235 11.17 4.41 -10.32
N VAL A 236 10.21 3.61 -9.83
CA VAL A 236 8.98 4.12 -9.17
C VAL A 236 9.33 4.51 -7.74
N PRO A 237 9.02 5.72 -7.29
CA PRO A 237 9.37 6.16 -5.95
C PRO A 237 8.53 5.45 -4.88
N ILE A 238 9.15 5.21 -3.72
CA ILE A 238 8.54 4.71 -2.51
C ILE A 238 8.43 5.88 -1.53
N HIS A 239 7.23 6.12 -1.03
CA HIS A 239 6.96 7.18 -0.09
C HIS A 239 6.38 6.63 1.21
N ALA A 240 6.78 7.21 2.34
CA ALA A 240 6.00 7.14 3.57
C ALA A 240 5.16 8.41 3.66
N LEU A 241 3.86 8.24 3.89
CA LEU A 241 2.86 9.30 3.95
C LEU A 241 2.23 9.33 5.33
N TRP A 242 1.87 10.52 5.80
CA TRP A 242 1.09 10.73 7.02
C TRP A 242 0.22 11.97 6.87
N GLN A 243 -0.75 12.12 7.75
CA GLN A 243 -1.59 13.31 7.76
C GLN A 243 -0.79 14.54 8.19
N GLU A 244 -1.03 15.68 7.55
CA GLU A 244 -0.43 16.93 7.94
C GLU A 244 -0.91 17.30 9.36
N SER A 245 0.03 17.39 10.30
CA SER A 245 -0.19 17.86 11.66
C SER A 245 0.97 18.75 12.05
N ARG A 246 0.67 19.84 12.78
CA ARG A 246 1.71 20.73 13.33
C ARG A 246 2.65 19.98 14.29
N LEU A 247 2.13 18.97 14.98
CA LEU A 247 2.86 18.12 15.93
C LEU A 247 2.34 16.69 15.76
N PRO A 248 2.98 15.87 14.90
CA PRO A 248 2.63 14.46 14.83
C PRO A 248 2.81 13.77 16.18
N PRO A 249 1.92 12.85 16.59
CA PRO A 249 2.06 12.06 17.81
C PRO A 249 3.45 11.42 17.91
N ALA A 250 3.97 11.26 19.13
CA ALA A 250 5.30 10.69 19.36
C ALA A 250 5.45 9.31 18.69
N LYS A 251 4.41 8.47 18.72
CA LYS A 251 4.37 7.16 18.06
C LYS A 251 4.63 7.25 16.55
N VAL A 252 4.06 8.26 15.87
CA VAL A 252 4.24 8.46 14.41
C VAL A 252 5.64 8.99 14.12
N ARG A 253 6.08 10.03 14.84
CA ARG A 253 7.37 10.67 14.62
C ARG A 253 8.53 9.68 14.79
N VAL A 254 8.55 8.96 15.92
CA VAL A 254 9.64 8.01 16.23
C VAL A 254 9.64 6.82 15.28
N PHE A 255 8.47 6.28 14.94
CA PHE A 255 8.38 5.22 13.93
C PHE A 255 8.89 5.70 12.56
N PHE A 256 8.55 6.92 12.20
CA PHE A 256 8.97 7.52 10.95
C PHE A 256 10.49 7.70 10.88
N ASP A 257 11.12 8.17 11.95
CA ASP A 257 12.58 8.31 12.04
C ASP A 257 13.28 6.95 11.91
N LEU A 258 12.73 5.91 12.55
CA LEU A 258 13.24 4.55 12.43
C LEU A 258 13.07 4.02 11.00
N LEU A 259 11.90 4.20 10.40
CA LEU A 259 11.61 3.83 9.03
C LEU A 259 12.61 4.50 8.07
N ALA A 260 12.82 5.80 8.18
CA ALA A 260 13.75 6.55 7.34
C ALA A 260 15.22 6.15 7.53
N LYS A 261 15.59 5.68 8.72
CA LYS A 261 16.93 5.17 9.04
C LYS A 261 17.16 3.78 8.45
N ARG A 262 16.17 2.90 8.53
CA ARG A 262 16.28 1.48 8.14
C ARG A 262 15.96 1.22 6.67
N LEU A 263 14.96 1.91 6.12
CA LEU A 263 14.63 1.85 4.70
C LEU A 263 15.53 2.78 3.88
N ARG A 264 16.82 2.54 3.91
CA ARG A 264 17.73 3.06 2.88
C ARG A 264 17.69 2.11 1.70
N LEU A 265 16.59 2.17 0.98
CA LEU A 265 16.37 1.40 -0.22
C LEU A 265 17.20 2.07 -1.32
N GLY A 266 18.39 1.53 -1.55
CA GLY A 266 19.04 1.67 -2.84
C GLY A 266 18.09 1.15 -3.93
N ASP A 267 18.50 1.12 -5.17
CA ASP A 267 17.68 0.61 -6.28
C ASP A 267 17.24 -0.84 -6.02
N LEU A 268 15.99 -1.02 -5.56
CA LEU A 268 15.33 -2.32 -5.36
C LEU A 268 14.83 -2.87 -6.70
#